data_c308cb326fd481ed401e2170f4047f6c
#
_entry.id   c308cb326fd481ed401e2170f4047f6c
#
_cell.length_a   1.000
_cell.length_b   1.000
_cell.length_c   1.000
_cell.angle_alpha   90.00
_cell.angle_beta   90.00
_cell.angle_gamma   90.00
#
_symmetry.space_group_name_H-M   'P 1'
#
loop_
_entity.id
_entity.type
_entity.pdbx_description
1 polymer ?
#
loop_
_entity_poly.entity_id
_entity_poly.type
_entity_poly.pdbx_seq_one_letter_code
_entity_poly.pdbx_strand_id
1 'polypeptide(L)'
;VDPERLHIQSMKFTSFCEYVRAGDPVAVNILRSGVALIDTGFFDPLQILLDQGRIRPSEESIYTYFTLAPASLTRSEQHILTAVVDLYWAAIDSAHAALMIAGEIPPSPEHVADLLERRLVKEGHLNKKYADVMRELYLLFKKIKPFNFSCKTPKLKTQLVK
;
A
#
# COMPACT_ATOMS: atom_id res chain seq x y z
N VAL A 1 17.62 -9.80 -23.02
CA VAL A 1 16.23 -9.28 -23.05
C VAL A 1 16.12 -8.24 -21.95
N ASP A 2 15.72 -7.04 -22.31
CA ASP A 2 15.58 -5.92 -21.38
C ASP A 2 14.36 -6.19 -20.47
N PRO A 3 14.55 -6.37 -19.14
CA PRO A 3 13.45 -6.69 -18.21
C PRO A 3 12.41 -5.57 -18.09
N GLU A 4 12.76 -4.34 -18.48
CA GLU A 4 11.82 -3.21 -18.48
C GLU A 4 10.85 -3.26 -19.68
N ARG A 5 11.19 -4.02 -20.72
CA ARG A 5 10.39 -4.14 -21.97
C ARG A 5 9.61 -5.43 -22.10
N LEU A 6 9.90 -6.45 -21.29
CA LEU A 6 9.25 -7.73 -21.34
C LEU A 6 8.77 -8.17 -19.96
N HIS A 7 7.46 -8.12 -19.75
CA HIS A 7 6.81 -8.65 -18.55
C HIS A 7 6.33 -10.09 -18.82
N ILE A 8 6.94 -11.08 -18.14
CA ILE A 8 6.59 -12.49 -18.30
C ILE A 8 5.71 -12.90 -17.12
N GLN A 9 4.51 -13.39 -17.42
CA GLN A 9 3.60 -13.95 -16.45
C GLN A 9 3.26 -15.39 -16.84
N SER A 10 3.49 -16.36 -15.94
CA SER A 10 3.18 -17.77 -16.18
C SER A 10 1.83 -18.13 -15.59
N MET A 11 1.04 -18.92 -16.34
CA MET A 11 -0.25 -19.42 -15.89
C MET A 11 -0.39 -20.88 -16.30
N LYS A 12 -1.00 -21.71 -15.44
CA LYS A 12 -1.33 -23.09 -15.80
C LYS A 12 -2.45 -23.07 -16.85
N PHE A 13 -2.36 -23.93 -17.86
CA PHE A 13 -3.37 -24.02 -18.91
C PHE A 13 -4.78 -24.31 -18.38
N THR A 14 -4.90 -25.20 -17.40
CA THR A 14 -6.18 -25.50 -16.73
C THR A 14 -6.80 -24.27 -16.08
N SER A 15 -6.00 -23.46 -15.38
CA SER A 15 -6.46 -22.21 -14.76
C SER A 15 -6.90 -21.20 -15.82
N PHE A 16 -6.17 -21.11 -16.94
CA PHE A 16 -6.57 -20.25 -18.05
C PHE A 16 -7.93 -20.65 -18.61
N CYS A 17 -8.15 -21.95 -18.85
CA CYS A 17 -9.45 -22.46 -19.32
C CYS A 17 -10.59 -22.18 -18.34
N GLU A 18 -10.34 -22.26 -17.04
CA GLU A 18 -11.34 -21.92 -16.02
C GLU A 18 -11.67 -20.43 -16.02
N TYR A 19 -10.68 -19.56 -16.15
CA TYR A 19 -10.90 -18.12 -16.29
C TYR A 19 -11.68 -17.78 -17.55
N VAL A 20 -11.36 -18.42 -18.68
CA VAL A 20 -12.12 -18.26 -19.93
C VAL A 20 -13.57 -18.70 -19.73
N ARG A 21 -13.81 -19.84 -19.09
CA ARG A 21 -15.16 -20.34 -18.80
C ARG A 21 -15.95 -19.41 -17.89
N ALA A 22 -15.29 -18.81 -16.89
CA ALA A 22 -15.89 -17.84 -16.00
C ALA A 22 -16.10 -16.47 -16.66
N GLY A 23 -15.55 -16.24 -17.86
CA GLY A 23 -15.56 -14.94 -18.52
C GLY A 23 -14.77 -13.89 -17.74
N ASP A 24 -13.67 -14.32 -17.11
CA ASP A 24 -12.80 -13.41 -16.34
C ASP A 24 -12.19 -12.35 -17.25
N PRO A 25 -12.20 -11.06 -16.87
CA PRO A 25 -11.70 -9.98 -17.70
C PRO A 25 -10.24 -10.13 -18.14
N VAL A 26 -9.38 -10.76 -17.33
CA VAL A 26 -7.97 -10.99 -17.70
C VAL A 26 -7.90 -11.97 -18.85
N ALA A 27 -8.57 -13.14 -18.75
CA ALA A 27 -8.60 -14.14 -19.80
C ALA A 27 -9.28 -13.62 -21.06
N VAL A 28 -10.39 -12.89 -20.92
CA VAL A 28 -11.09 -12.27 -22.06
C VAL A 28 -10.21 -11.25 -22.78
N ASN A 29 -9.43 -10.44 -22.06
CA ASN A 29 -8.52 -9.47 -22.68
C ASN A 29 -7.34 -10.17 -23.37
N ILE A 30 -6.81 -11.26 -22.79
CA ILE A 30 -5.78 -12.08 -23.44
C ILE A 30 -6.33 -12.65 -24.76
N LEU A 31 -7.53 -13.22 -24.78
CA LEU A 31 -8.14 -13.72 -26.00
C LEU A 31 -8.45 -12.62 -27.02
N ARG A 32 -8.90 -11.45 -26.57
CA ARG A 32 -9.28 -10.34 -27.47
C ARG A 32 -8.09 -9.71 -28.19
N SER A 33 -6.98 -9.55 -27.49
CA SER A 33 -5.83 -8.76 -27.95
C SER A 33 -4.55 -9.56 -28.08
N GLY A 34 -4.53 -10.79 -27.60
CA GLY A 34 -3.34 -11.65 -27.62
C GLY A 34 -3.09 -12.27 -28.98
N VAL A 35 -1.81 -12.50 -29.25
CA VAL A 35 -1.36 -13.27 -30.42
C VAL A 35 -0.61 -14.48 -29.91
N ALA A 36 -1.04 -15.67 -30.34
CA ALA A 36 -0.35 -16.90 -29.98
C ALA A 36 0.94 -17.02 -30.79
N LEU A 37 2.08 -17.03 -30.14
CA LEU A 37 3.36 -17.29 -30.80
C LEU A 37 3.54 -18.80 -31.10
N ILE A 38 3.03 -19.63 -30.21
CA ILE A 38 2.97 -21.08 -30.36
C ILE A 38 1.58 -21.50 -29.90
N ASP A 39 0.75 -22.03 -30.79
CA ASP A 39 -0.56 -22.57 -30.46
C ASP A 39 -0.63 -24.08 -30.80
N THR A 40 -1.18 -24.83 -29.87
CA THR A 40 -1.46 -26.26 -30.03
C THR A 40 -2.92 -26.54 -30.44
N GLY A 41 -3.59 -25.52 -30.97
CA GLY A 41 -4.97 -25.63 -31.49
C GLY A 41 -6.04 -25.25 -30.43
N PHE A 42 -5.69 -24.53 -29.39
CA PHE A 42 -6.64 -24.10 -28.37
C PHE A 42 -6.96 -22.60 -28.41
N PHE A 43 -6.00 -21.77 -28.77
CA PHE A 43 -6.14 -20.31 -28.65
C PHE A 43 -7.09 -19.75 -29.72
N ASP A 44 -6.87 -20.08 -30.99
CA ASP A 44 -7.72 -19.62 -32.10
C ASP A 44 -9.19 -20.02 -31.94
N PRO A 45 -9.54 -21.29 -31.59
CA PRO A 45 -10.93 -21.64 -31.30
C PRO A 45 -11.58 -20.87 -30.19
N LEU A 46 -10.81 -20.51 -29.11
CA LEU A 46 -11.33 -19.71 -28.02
C LEU A 46 -11.57 -18.25 -28.42
N GLN A 47 -10.73 -17.68 -29.28
CA GLN A 47 -10.98 -16.37 -29.89
C GLN A 47 -12.27 -16.36 -30.72
N ILE A 48 -12.49 -17.39 -31.54
CA ILE A 48 -13.74 -17.53 -32.32
C ILE A 48 -14.96 -17.62 -31.40
N LEU A 49 -14.87 -18.35 -30.27
CA LEU A 49 -15.96 -18.44 -29.30
C LEU A 49 -16.22 -17.10 -28.61
N LEU A 50 -15.18 -16.31 -28.34
CA LEU A 50 -15.33 -14.97 -27.81
C LEU A 50 -16.03 -14.04 -28.79
N ASP A 51 -15.62 -14.04 -30.04
CA ASP A 51 -16.22 -13.22 -31.14
C ASP A 51 -17.69 -13.60 -31.40
N GLN A 52 -18.04 -14.88 -31.24
CA GLN A 52 -19.41 -15.34 -31.30
C GLN A 52 -20.26 -14.99 -30.07
N GLY A 53 -19.67 -14.33 -29.06
CA GLY A 53 -20.33 -13.96 -27.81
C GLY A 53 -20.70 -15.16 -26.93
N ARG A 54 -20.04 -16.29 -27.10
CA ARG A 54 -20.24 -17.51 -26.28
C ARG A 54 -19.46 -17.48 -24.97
N ILE A 55 -18.39 -16.67 -24.89
CA ILE A 55 -17.66 -16.43 -23.69
C ILE A 55 -18.20 -15.11 -23.08
N ARG A 56 -18.86 -15.22 -21.93
CA ARG A 56 -19.48 -14.10 -21.24
C ARG A 56 -19.14 -14.15 -19.75
N PRO A 57 -19.03 -13.00 -19.07
CA PRO A 57 -18.87 -12.98 -17.62
C PRO A 57 -19.98 -13.76 -16.92
N SER A 58 -19.63 -14.64 -16.01
CA SER A 58 -20.58 -15.30 -15.11
C SER A 58 -21.09 -14.33 -14.06
N GLU A 59 -22.27 -14.56 -13.49
CA GLU A 59 -22.82 -13.76 -12.40
C GLU A 59 -21.88 -13.76 -11.19
N GLU A 60 -21.23 -14.88 -10.92
CA GLU A 60 -20.25 -15.02 -9.85
C GLU A 60 -19.00 -14.15 -10.10
N SER A 61 -18.52 -14.11 -11.34
CA SER A 61 -17.40 -13.24 -11.72
C SER A 61 -17.77 -11.76 -11.54
N ILE A 62 -18.96 -11.36 -12.00
CA ILE A 62 -19.48 -9.99 -11.85
C ILE A 62 -19.56 -9.63 -10.36
N TYR A 63 -20.14 -10.50 -9.54
CA TYR A 63 -20.27 -10.28 -8.09
C TYR A 63 -18.91 -10.16 -7.41
N THR A 64 -17.94 -10.99 -7.79
CA THR A 64 -16.58 -10.95 -7.26
C THR A 64 -15.95 -9.58 -7.50
N TYR A 65 -15.98 -9.09 -8.74
CA TYR A 65 -15.43 -7.75 -9.05
C TYR A 65 -16.20 -6.63 -8.34
N PHE A 66 -17.53 -6.74 -8.26
CA PHE A 66 -18.34 -5.77 -7.54
C PHE A 66 -17.96 -5.65 -6.06
N THR A 67 -17.63 -6.76 -5.40
CA THR A 67 -17.24 -6.77 -3.99
C THR A 67 -15.77 -6.38 -3.76
N LEU A 68 -14.90 -6.57 -4.74
CA LEU A 68 -13.48 -6.18 -4.65
C LEU A 68 -13.29 -4.66 -4.57
N ALA A 69 -14.12 -3.89 -5.24
CA ALA A 69 -13.97 -2.44 -5.29
C ALA A 69 -14.11 -1.77 -3.89
N PRO A 70 -15.19 -1.99 -3.13
CA PRO A 70 -15.31 -1.42 -1.78
C PRO A 70 -14.26 -1.96 -0.82
N ALA A 71 -13.87 -3.24 -0.93
CA ALA A 71 -12.81 -3.82 -0.11
C ALA A 71 -11.45 -3.16 -0.38
N SER A 72 -11.15 -2.85 -1.64
CA SER A 72 -9.93 -2.13 -2.01
C SER A 72 -9.95 -0.68 -1.55
N LEU A 73 -11.10 -0.01 -1.60
CA LEU A 73 -11.26 1.34 -1.07
C LEU A 73 -11.00 1.39 0.43
N THR A 74 -11.64 0.51 1.21
CA THR A 74 -11.42 0.42 2.66
C THR A 74 -9.94 0.15 3.00
N ARG A 75 -9.29 -0.72 2.23
CA ARG A 75 -7.84 -0.97 2.39
C ARG A 75 -7.00 0.27 2.11
N SER A 76 -7.31 1.00 1.05
CA SER A 76 -6.58 2.22 0.71
C SER A 76 -6.70 3.30 1.80
N GLU A 77 -7.88 3.47 2.38
CA GLU A 77 -8.09 4.37 3.52
C GLU A 77 -7.23 3.96 4.73
N GLN A 78 -7.17 2.66 5.04
CA GLN A 78 -6.32 2.14 6.11
C GLN A 78 -4.83 2.37 5.84
N HIS A 79 -4.38 2.20 4.58
CA HIS A 79 -2.98 2.47 4.20
C HIS A 79 -2.63 3.95 4.34
N ILE A 80 -3.53 4.85 3.96
CA ILE A 80 -3.31 6.31 4.14
C ILE A 80 -3.19 6.65 5.63
N LEU A 81 -4.08 6.13 6.47
CA LEU A 81 -4.01 6.35 7.92
C LEU A 81 -2.71 5.79 8.51
N THR A 82 -2.29 4.60 8.10
CA THR A 82 -1.02 4.01 8.54
C THR A 82 0.16 4.87 8.12
N ALA A 83 0.18 5.34 6.87
CA ALA A 83 1.24 6.22 6.38
C ALA A 83 1.36 7.52 7.19
N VAL A 84 0.26 8.12 7.60
CA VAL A 84 0.27 9.33 8.46
C VAL A 84 0.88 9.02 9.83
N VAL A 85 0.58 7.86 10.41
CA VAL A 85 1.17 7.42 11.69
C VAL A 85 2.67 7.19 11.56
N ASP A 86 3.11 6.55 10.48
CA ASP A 86 4.53 6.28 10.22
C ASP A 86 5.32 7.59 10.00
N LEU A 87 4.74 8.54 9.26
CA LEU A 87 5.32 9.88 9.07
C LEU A 87 5.44 10.64 10.41
N TYR A 88 4.44 10.53 11.26
CA TYR A 88 4.48 11.13 12.59
C TYR A 88 5.63 10.56 13.43
N TRP A 89 5.79 9.22 13.48
CA TRP A 89 6.87 8.60 14.22
C TRP A 89 8.24 8.93 13.64
N ALA A 90 8.38 8.94 12.31
CA ALA A 90 9.62 9.35 11.67
C ALA A 90 10.03 10.78 12.02
N ALA A 91 9.05 11.71 12.11
CA ALA A 91 9.30 13.09 12.53
C ALA A 91 9.68 13.18 14.01
N ILE A 92 9.01 12.44 14.90
CA ILE A 92 9.34 12.38 16.34
C ILE A 92 10.76 11.85 16.54
N ASP A 93 11.11 10.72 15.92
CA ASP A 93 12.42 10.09 16.10
C ASP A 93 13.54 11.00 15.57
N SER A 94 13.32 11.66 14.45
CA SER A 94 14.27 12.64 13.89
C SER A 94 14.45 13.84 14.82
N ALA A 95 13.36 14.36 15.40
CA ALA A 95 13.38 15.47 16.34
C ALA A 95 14.07 15.09 17.64
N HIS A 96 13.81 13.90 18.16
CA HIS A 96 14.49 13.38 19.35
C HIS A 96 15.98 13.23 19.11
N ALA A 97 16.41 12.68 17.97
CA ALA A 97 17.81 12.56 17.62
C ALA A 97 18.51 13.94 17.58
N ALA A 98 17.86 14.94 16.96
CA ALA A 98 18.40 16.30 16.90
C ALA A 98 18.55 16.94 18.30
N LEU A 99 17.56 16.74 19.18
CA LEU A 99 17.61 17.22 20.56
C LEU A 99 18.71 16.52 21.37
N MET A 100 18.89 15.20 21.20
CA MET A 100 19.96 14.45 21.86
C MET A 100 21.35 14.94 21.41
N ILE A 101 21.53 15.24 20.14
CA ILE A 101 22.79 15.83 19.62
C ILE A 101 23.06 17.18 20.29
N ALA A 102 22.02 17.97 20.55
CA ALA A 102 22.12 19.25 21.29
C ALA A 102 22.26 19.09 22.81
N GLY A 103 22.39 17.86 23.32
CA GLY A 103 22.56 17.56 24.75
C GLY A 103 21.28 17.63 25.58
N GLU A 104 20.11 17.68 24.93
CA GLU A 104 18.82 17.70 25.60
C GLU A 104 18.22 16.30 25.76
N ILE A 105 17.49 16.08 26.85
CA ILE A 105 16.71 14.85 27.04
C ILE A 105 15.40 15.00 26.29
N PRO A 106 15.07 14.08 25.38
CA PRO A 106 13.83 14.16 24.59
C PRO A 106 12.59 14.22 25.50
N PRO A 107 11.69 15.20 25.30
CA PRO A 107 10.47 15.31 26.05
C PRO A 107 9.39 14.39 25.52
N SER A 108 8.22 14.36 26.18
CA SER A 108 7.03 13.73 25.60
C SER A 108 6.68 14.39 24.25
N PRO A 109 6.04 13.65 23.32
CA PRO A 109 5.77 14.13 21.96
C PRO A 109 5.05 15.48 21.86
N GLU A 110 4.23 15.82 22.85
CA GLU A 110 3.50 17.10 22.89
C GLU A 110 4.40 18.32 23.10
N HIS A 111 5.59 18.13 23.68
CA HIS A 111 6.54 19.21 24.00
C HIS A 111 7.73 19.26 23.05
N VAL A 112 7.83 18.31 22.10
CA VAL A 112 8.97 18.24 21.17
C VAL A 112 9.08 19.51 20.34
N ALA A 113 7.98 20.00 19.76
CA ALA A 113 7.98 21.20 18.92
C ALA A 113 8.45 22.45 19.68
N ASP A 114 8.02 22.59 20.93
CA ASP A 114 8.39 23.74 21.78
C ASP A 114 9.86 23.68 22.21
N LEU A 115 10.39 22.48 22.45
CA LEU A 115 11.80 22.31 22.79
C LEU A 115 12.70 22.53 21.58
N LEU A 116 12.30 22.05 20.38
CA LEU A 116 12.98 22.35 19.12
C LEU A 116 13.07 23.86 18.88
N GLU A 117 11.96 24.59 19.09
CA GLU A 117 11.93 26.04 18.91
C GLU A 117 12.85 26.74 19.88
N ARG A 118 12.85 26.35 21.19
CA ARG A 118 13.67 26.98 22.22
C ARG A 118 15.17 26.74 22.07
N ARG A 119 15.58 25.54 21.66
CA ARG A 119 17.00 25.14 21.65
C ARG A 119 17.62 25.21 20.26
N LEU A 120 16.97 24.74 19.22
CA LEU A 120 17.58 24.67 17.92
C LEU A 120 17.24 25.85 17.02
N VAL A 121 15.99 26.33 17.06
CA VAL A 121 15.58 27.47 16.23
C VAL A 121 16.18 28.78 16.75
N LYS A 122 16.10 29.05 18.05
CA LYS A 122 16.67 30.29 18.66
C LYS A 122 18.17 30.37 18.51
N GLU A 123 18.86 29.24 18.55
CA GLU A 123 20.31 29.18 18.37
C GLU A 123 20.72 29.18 16.88
N GLY A 124 19.76 29.22 15.95
CA GLY A 124 20.01 29.28 14.51
C GLY A 124 20.39 27.97 13.84
N HIS A 125 20.32 26.85 14.56
CA HIS A 125 20.66 25.52 14.04
C HIS A 125 19.53 24.89 13.22
N LEU A 126 18.27 25.33 13.39
CA LEU A 126 17.11 24.79 12.71
C LEU A 126 16.17 25.90 12.22
N ASN A 127 15.58 25.72 11.04
CA ASN A 127 14.58 26.67 10.56
C ASN A 127 13.25 26.45 11.32
N LYS A 128 12.60 27.54 11.70
CA LYS A 128 11.32 27.55 12.45
C LYS A 128 10.25 26.67 11.80
N LYS A 129 10.21 26.58 10.46
CA LYS A 129 9.25 25.76 9.74
C LYS A 129 9.19 24.30 10.22
N TYR A 130 10.31 23.73 10.67
CA TYR A 130 10.34 22.34 11.15
C TYR A 130 9.67 22.16 12.51
N ALA A 131 9.77 23.15 13.38
CA ALA A 131 9.03 23.16 14.64
C ALA A 131 7.52 23.30 14.39
N ASP A 132 7.13 24.13 13.41
CA ASP A 132 5.73 24.32 13.04
C ASP A 132 5.15 23.03 12.40
N VAL A 133 5.87 22.39 11.48
CA VAL A 133 5.49 21.09 10.90
C VAL A 133 5.34 20.01 11.97
N MET A 134 6.26 19.98 12.95
CA MET A 134 6.16 19.03 14.06
C MET A 134 4.88 19.23 14.88
N ARG A 135 4.49 20.48 15.13
CA ARG A 135 3.26 20.84 15.84
C ARG A 135 2.01 20.42 15.06
N GLU A 136 2.00 20.66 13.73
CA GLU A 136 0.91 20.24 12.86
C GLU A 136 0.77 18.72 12.79
N LEU A 137 1.88 17.98 12.66
CA LEU A 137 1.87 16.51 12.65
C LEU A 137 1.33 15.94 13.96
N TYR A 138 1.72 16.53 15.10
CA TYR A 138 1.19 16.11 16.40
C TYR A 138 -0.32 16.31 16.51
N LEU A 139 -0.83 17.47 16.06
CA LEU A 139 -2.26 17.76 16.05
C LEU A 139 -3.03 16.83 15.09
N LEU A 140 -2.46 16.54 13.93
CA LEU A 140 -3.03 15.61 12.96
C LEU A 140 -3.12 14.19 13.54
N PHE A 141 -2.04 13.72 14.14
CA PHE A 141 -1.97 12.43 14.81
C PHE A 141 -3.03 12.30 15.92
N LYS A 142 -3.21 13.34 16.73
CA LYS A 142 -4.27 13.36 17.77
C LYS A 142 -5.67 13.24 17.19
N LYS A 143 -5.95 13.82 16.02
CA LYS A 143 -7.24 13.70 15.35
C LYS A 143 -7.52 12.28 14.83
N ILE A 144 -6.48 11.55 14.45
CA ILE A 144 -6.59 10.19 13.91
C ILE A 144 -6.70 9.14 15.03
N LYS A 145 -6.10 9.37 16.19
CA LYS A 145 -6.06 8.46 17.34
C LYS A 145 -7.44 7.96 17.86
N PRO A 146 -8.57 8.71 17.76
CA PRO A 146 -9.90 8.20 18.13
C PRO A 146 -10.45 7.12 17.18
N PHE A 147 -9.95 7.02 15.95
CA PHE A 147 -10.29 5.94 15.04
C PHE A 147 -9.46 4.70 15.42
N ASN A 148 -10.03 3.81 16.21
CA ASN A 148 -9.55 2.50 16.66
C ASN A 148 -8.44 1.88 15.80
N PHE A 149 -7.19 2.30 16.02
CA PHE A 149 -6.03 1.51 15.67
C PHE A 149 -5.92 0.40 16.72
N SER A 150 -6.65 -0.70 16.53
CA SER A 150 -6.26 -1.98 17.11
C SER A 150 -4.99 -2.46 16.39
N CYS A 151 -3.91 -1.69 16.56
CA CYS A 151 -2.58 -2.15 16.18
C CYS A 151 -2.21 -3.24 17.18
N LYS A 152 -2.53 -4.49 16.85
CA LYS A 152 -1.86 -5.64 17.46
C LYS A 152 -0.41 -5.55 17.02
N THR A 153 0.39 -4.78 17.76
CA THR A 153 1.85 -4.91 17.71
C THR A 153 2.16 -6.39 17.88
N PRO A 154 2.85 -7.04 16.92
CA PRO A 154 3.34 -8.39 17.17
C PRO A 154 4.25 -8.27 18.39
N LYS A 155 3.86 -8.90 19.50
CA LYS A 155 4.75 -9.08 20.64
C LYS A 155 5.97 -9.83 20.13
N LEU A 156 7.06 -9.14 19.91
CA LEU A 156 8.37 -9.76 19.78
C LEU A 156 8.59 -10.52 21.09
N LYS A 157 8.36 -11.84 21.05
CA LYS A 157 8.82 -12.73 22.10
C LYS A 157 10.34 -12.70 22.04
N THR A 158 10.92 -11.92 22.93
CA THR A 158 12.35 -12.01 23.24
C THR A 158 12.57 -13.40 23.81
N GLN A 159 12.94 -14.36 22.96
CA GLN A 159 13.57 -15.60 23.44
C GLN A 159 15.01 -15.23 23.76
N LEU A 160 15.25 -14.86 25.01
CA LEU A 160 16.58 -14.91 25.59
C LEU A 160 16.96 -16.40 25.70
N VAL A 161 17.89 -16.78 24.85
CA VAL A 161 18.59 -18.07 24.94
C VAL A 161 19.40 -18.05 26.24
N LYS A 162 19.21 -19.09 27.05
CA LYS A 162 20.11 -19.44 28.13
C LYS A 162 21.39 -20.05 27.58
#